data_3ee44b18ae60b162f1670dc1482006d0
#
_entry.id   3ee44b18ae60b162f1670dc1482006d0
#
_cell.length_a   1.000
_cell.length_b   1.000
_cell.length_c   1.000
_cell.angle_alpha   90.00
_cell.angle_beta   90.00
_cell.angle_gamma   90.00
#
_symmetry.space_group_name_H-M   'P 1'
#
loop_
_entity.id
_entity.type
_entity.pdbx_description
1 polymer ?
#
loop_
_entity_poly.entity_id
_entity_poly.type
_entity_poly.pdbx_seq_one_letter_code
_entity_poly.pdbx_strand_id
1 'polypeptide(L)'
;LDSILNRIAENRAKGRKTYIFIDEIYLLFQHEYSANFLFTMWKKVRKYNAYILGITQNVEDLLQSHTARTMLANSELVIMLNQAATDREQLAELMGISDLQMSYITNVEAGHGLVKIGGALVPFVNNFPKDTQLYKLMTTKPGE
;
A
#
# COMPACT_ATOMS: atom_id res chain seq x y z
N LEU A 1 -7.72 -2.30 18.57
CA LEU A 1 -8.53 -2.57 17.38
C LEU A 1 -9.94 -1.99 17.53
N ASP A 2 -10.60 -2.16 18.66
CA ASP A 2 -11.96 -1.64 18.93
C ASP A 2 -12.05 -0.12 18.79
N SER A 3 -11.02 0.61 19.18
CA SER A 3 -10.96 2.07 19.04
C SER A 3 -11.06 2.52 17.57
N ILE A 4 -10.49 1.75 16.63
CA ILE A 4 -10.58 2.04 15.20
C ILE A 4 -12.01 1.84 14.71
N LEU A 5 -12.64 0.72 15.08
CA LEU A 5 -14.02 0.42 14.68
C LEU A 5 -15.00 1.46 15.23
N ASN A 6 -14.81 1.87 16.49
CA ASN A 6 -15.64 2.91 17.13
C ASN A 6 -15.48 4.25 16.38
N ARG A 7 -14.25 4.64 16.02
CA ARG A 7 -14.01 5.87 15.26
C ARG A 7 -14.65 5.83 13.88
N ILE A 8 -14.58 4.69 13.19
CA ILE A 8 -15.26 4.50 11.90
C ILE A 8 -16.77 4.68 12.05
N ALA A 9 -17.36 4.06 13.07
CA ALA A 9 -18.80 4.15 13.34
C ALA A 9 -19.24 5.58 13.67
N GLU A 10 -18.50 6.29 14.51
CA GLU A 10 -18.77 7.70 14.85
C GLU A 10 -18.69 8.61 13.62
N ASN A 11 -17.64 8.45 12.80
CA ASN A 11 -17.47 9.25 11.60
C ASN A 11 -18.58 8.99 10.58
N ARG A 12 -18.95 7.70 10.40
CA ARG A 12 -20.07 7.32 9.54
C ARG A 12 -21.39 7.96 9.99
N ALA A 13 -21.68 7.93 11.28
CA ALA A 13 -22.89 8.56 11.84
C ALA A 13 -22.94 10.07 11.57
N LYS A 14 -21.79 10.72 11.44
CA LYS A 14 -21.63 12.15 11.12
C LYS A 14 -21.49 12.42 9.61
N GLY A 15 -21.65 11.42 8.74
CA GLY A 15 -21.46 11.55 7.28
C GLY A 15 -20.00 11.79 6.85
N ARG A 16 -19.01 11.52 7.74
CA ARG A 16 -17.60 11.77 7.47
C ARG A 16 -16.92 10.52 6.90
N LYS A 17 -15.92 10.74 6.04
CA LYS A 17 -15.00 9.69 5.58
C LYS A 17 -13.94 9.42 6.62
N THR A 18 -13.47 8.17 6.70
CA THR A 18 -12.33 7.77 7.55
C THR A 18 -11.23 7.21 6.65
N TYR A 19 -10.02 7.74 6.78
CA TYR A 19 -8.82 7.21 6.13
C TYR A 19 -7.92 6.61 7.20
N ILE A 20 -7.49 5.37 6.98
CA ILE A 20 -6.64 4.60 7.90
C ILE A 20 -5.35 4.30 7.16
N PHE A 21 -4.25 4.87 7.64
CA PHE A 21 -2.91 4.59 7.14
C PHE A 21 -2.20 3.65 8.10
N ILE A 22 -1.70 2.54 7.58
CA ILE A 22 -0.99 1.52 8.35
C ILE A 22 0.40 1.41 7.75
N ASP A 23 1.38 1.98 8.43
CA ASP A 23 2.79 1.84 8.07
C ASP A 23 3.33 0.51 8.56
N GLU A 24 4.27 -0.06 7.81
CA GLU A 24 4.85 -1.39 8.03
C GLU A 24 3.78 -2.47 8.25
N ILE A 25 2.78 -2.49 7.37
CA ILE A 25 1.59 -3.35 7.50
C ILE A 25 1.96 -4.83 7.61
N TYR A 26 3.10 -5.27 7.08
CA TYR A 26 3.56 -6.67 7.16
C TYR A 26 3.65 -7.19 8.60
N LEU A 27 3.94 -6.32 9.58
CA LEU A 27 4.00 -6.69 10.99
C LEU A 27 2.67 -7.25 11.53
N LEU A 28 1.55 -6.80 10.98
CA LEU A 28 0.23 -7.27 11.40
C LEU A 28 -0.09 -8.68 10.90
N PHE A 29 0.65 -9.18 9.92
CA PHE A 29 0.48 -10.54 9.41
C PHE A 29 1.31 -11.59 10.15
N GLN A 30 2.20 -11.18 11.06
CA GLN A 30 2.97 -12.08 11.90
C GLN A 30 2.11 -12.82 12.94
N HIS A 31 0.92 -12.29 13.25
CA HIS A 31 -0.01 -12.89 14.19
C HIS A 31 -1.37 -13.13 13.54
N GLU A 32 -1.87 -14.34 13.67
CA GLU A 32 -3.13 -14.77 13.04
C GLU A 32 -4.32 -13.87 13.42
N TYR A 33 -4.41 -13.46 14.67
CA TYR A 33 -5.50 -12.60 15.14
C TYR A 33 -5.52 -11.24 14.43
N SER A 34 -4.37 -10.57 14.33
CA SER A 34 -4.26 -9.27 13.64
C SER A 34 -4.46 -9.39 12.14
N ALA A 35 -3.94 -10.46 11.52
CA ALA A 35 -4.13 -10.76 10.10
C ALA A 35 -5.62 -10.96 9.76
N ASN A 36 -6.34 -11.76 10.54
CA ASN A 36 -7.76 -12.02 10.34
C ASN A 36 -8.62 -10.76 10.57
N PHE A 37 -8.28 -9.96 11.58
CA PHE A 37 -8.95 -8.69 11.82
C PHE A 37 -8.76 -7.73 10.63
N LEU A 38 -7.52 -7.57 10.17
CA LEU A 38 -7.18 -6.70 9.06
C LEU A 38 -7.87 -7.15 7.76
N PHE A 39 -7.87 -8.45 7.48
CA PHE A 39 -8.56 -9.02 6.33
C PHE A 39 -10.07 -8.76 6.36
N THR A 40 -10.67 -8.89 7.53
CA THR A 40 -12.10 -8.60 7.72
C THR A 40 -12.40 -7.12 7.50
N MET A 41 -11.57 -6.25 8.04
CA MET A 41 -11.66 -4.81 7.81
C MET A 41 -11.50 -4.47 6.33
N TRP A 42 -10.46 -4.98 5.67
CA TRP A 42 -10.18 -4.73 4.25
C TRP A 42 -11.38 -4.98 3.36
N LYS A 43 -12.12 -6.06 3.64
CA LYS A 43 -13.34 -6.41 2.90
C LYS A 43 -14.55 -5.51 3.22
N LYS A 44 -14.64 -4.99 4.42
CA LYS A 44 -15.87 -4.38 4.94
C LYS A 44 -15.84 -2.85 5.01
N VAL A 45 -14.68 -2.22 5.16
CA VAL A 45 -14.59 -0.78 5.50
C VAL A 45 -15.24 0.13 4.46
N ARG A 46 -15.24 -0.25 3.19
CA ARG A 46 -15.91 0.51 2.13
C ARG A 46 -17.39 0.75 2.41
N LYS A 47 -18.09 -0.24 3.01
CA LYS A 47 -19.49 -0.11 3.42
C LYS A 47 -19.70 0.91 4.53
N TYR A 48 -18.63 1.26 5.25
CA TYR A 48 -18.64 2.21 6.35
C TYR A 48 -18.06 3.57 5.98
N ASN A 49 -17.92 3.86 4.68
CA ASN A 49 -17.30 5.09 4.18
C ASN A 49 -15.86 5.28 4.71
N ALA A 50 -15.13 4.17 4.82
CA ALA A 50 -13.75 4.14 5.28
C ALA A 50 -12.82 3.54 4.20
N TYR A 51 -11.57 3.96 4.22
CA TYR A 51 -10.51 3.56 3.29
C TYR A 51 -9.28 3.16 4.09
N ILE A 52 -8.67 2.04 3.73
CA ILE A 52 -7.44 1.56 4.35
C ILE A 52 -6.31 1.62 3.33
N LEU A 53 -5.18 2.20 3.72
CA LEU A 53 -3.92 2.15 3.00
C LEU A 53 -2.91 1.38 3.84
N GLY A 54 -2.37 0.30 3.29
CA GLY A 54 -1.21 -0.41 3.84
C GLY A 54 0.05 0.06 3.14
N ILE A 55 1.09 0.35 3.91
CA ILE A 55 2.41 0.76 3.43
C ILE A 55 3.41 -0.27 3.93
N THR A 56 4.33 -0.67 3.10
CA THR A 56 5.44 -1.55 3.49
C THR A 56 6.65 -1.32 2.62
N GLN A 57 7.83 -1.48 3.19
CA GLN A 57 9.10 -1.59 2.48
C GLN A 57 9.54 -3.05 2.37
N ASN A 58 8.99 -3.93 3.18
CA ASN A 58 9.32 -5.36 3.21
C ASN A 58 8.23 -6.17 2.49
N VAL A 59 8.40 -6.31 1.18
CA VAL A 59 7.45 -7.03 0.32
C VAL A 59 7.60 -8.54 0.49
N GLU A 60 8.82 -9.04 0.68
CA GLU A 60 9.09 -10.48 0.88
C GLU A 60 8.30 -11.03 2.08
N ASP A 61 8.42 -10.42 3.26
CA ASP A 61 7.69 -10.85 4.45
C ASP A 61 6.18 -10.73 4.28
N LEU A 62 5.71 -9.67 3.60
CA LEU A 62 4.29 -9.51 3.28
C LEU A 62 3.77 -10.67 2.43
N LEU A 63 4.52 -11.06 1.40
CA LEU A 63 4.12 -12.11 0.45
C LEU A 63 4.20 -13.53 1.04
N GLN A 64 4.86 -13.75 2.17
CA GLN A 64 4.82 -15.03 2.89
C GLN A 64 3.42 -15.31 3.47
N SER A 65 2.65 -14.29 3.80
CA SER A 65 1.29 -14.45 4.31
C SER A 65 0.27 -14.67 3.18
N HIS A 66 -0.43 -15.82 3.20
CA HIS A 66 -1.52 -16.08 2.26
C HIS A 66 -2.63 -15.02 2.36
N THR A 67 -2.94 -14.57 3.57
CA THR A 67 -3.92 -13.51 3.83
C THR A 67 -3.50 -12.19 3.19
N ALA A 68 -2.23 -11.81 3.35
CA ALA A 68 -1.68 -10.59 2.74
C ALA A 68 -1.68 -10.67 1.20
N ARG A 69 -1.28 -11.80 0.62
CA ARG A 69 -1.35 -12.03 -0.84
C ARG A 69 -2.77 -11.85 -1.36
N THR A 70 -3.75 -12.42 -0.67
CA THR A 70 -5.17 -12.29 -1.03
C THR A 70 -5.65 -10.83 -0.93
N MET A 71 -5.23 -10.10 0.10
CA MET A 71 -5.56 -8.68 0.26
C MET A 71 -4.94 -7.84 -0.85
N LEU A 72 -3.67 -8.06 -1.16
CA LEU A 72 -2.95 -7.35 -2.21
C LEU A 72 -3.57 -7.60 -3.59
N ALA A 73 -3.87 -8.85 -3.92
CA ALA A 73 -4.51 -9.22 -5.18
C ALA A 73 -5.90 -8.56 -5.37
N ASN A 74 -6.65 -8.39 -4.27
CA ASN A 74 -7.97 -7.77 -4.26
C ASN A 74 -7.95 -6.26 -3.97
N SER A 75 -6.78 -5.64 -3.85
CA SER A 75 -6.66 -4.20 -3.68
C SER A 75 -7.01 -3.46 -4.97
N GLU A 76 -7.84 -2.44 -4.87
CA GLU A 76 -8.31 -1.65 -6.01
C GLU A 76 -7.21 -0.73 -6.54
N LEU A 77 -6.35 -0.24 -5.63
CA LEU A 77 -5.18 0.58 -5.93
C LEU A 77 -3.94 -0.03 -5.30
N VAL A 78 -2.91 -0.27 -6.10
CA VAL A 78 -1.58 -0.66 -5.61
C VAL A 78 -0.54 0.24 -6.26
N ILE A 79 0.27 0.89 -5.44
CA ILE A 79 1.39 1.73 -5.90
C ILE A 79 2.68 0.98 -5.60
N MET A 80 3.44 0.69 -6.65
CA MET A 80 4.72 -0.01 -6.56
C MET A 80 5.82 0.97 -6.96
N LEU A 81 6.73 1.21 -6.03
CA LEU A 81 7.94 2.00 -6.26
C LEU A 81 9.10 1.07 -6.62
N ASN A 82 10.34 1.55 -6.56
CA ASN A 82 11.51 0.72 -6.84
C ASN A 82 11.56 -0.50 -5.93
N GLN A 83 11.66 -1.70 -6.52
CA GLN A 83 11.61 -2.98 -5.82
C GLN A 83 12.97 -3.66 -5.78
N ALA A 84 13.24 -4.38 -4.68
CA ALA A 84 14.41 -5.25 -4.57
C ALA A 84 14.34 -6.42 -5.58
N ALA A 85 15.49 -6.97 -5.94
CA ALA A 85 15.56 -8.07 -6.91
C ALA A 85 14.80 -9.31 -6.46
N THR A 86 14.84 -9.61 -5.16
CA THR A 86 14.21 -10.77 -4.53
C THR A 86 12.69 -10.76 -4.58
N ASP A 87 12.09 -9.56 -4.57
CA ASP A 87 10.64 -9.40 -4.43
C ASP A 87 9.92 -9.40 -5.78
N ARG A 88 10.66 -9.12 -6.85
CA ARG A 88 10.11 -8.82 -8.17
C ARG A 88 9.36 -9.97 -8.81
N GLU A 89 9.91 -11.17 -8.76
CA GLU A 89 9.29 -12.35 -9.41
C GLU A 89 7.95 -12.70 -8.76
N GLN A 90 7.91 -12.75 -7.43
CA GLN A 90 6.68 -13.05 -6.69
C GLN A 90 5.62 -11.96 -6.88
N LEU A 91 6.05 -10.70 -6.92
CA LEU A 91 5.17 -9.57 -7.14
C LEU A 91 4.63 -9.57 -8.58
N ALA A 92 5.49 -9.87 -9.55
CA ALA A 92 5.10 -9.97 -10.96
C ALA A 92 4.05 -11.05 -11.19
N GLU A 93 4.26 -12.24 -10.63
CA GLU A 93 3.31 -13.35 -10.70
C GLU A 93 1.97 -12.98 -10.07
N LEU A 94 2.00 -12.45 -8.83
CA LEU A 94 0.79 -12.11 -8.08
C LEU A 94 -0.04 -11.00 -8.74
N MET A 95 0.63 -10.02 -9.34
CA MET A 95 0.00 -8.81 -9.88
C MET A 95 -0.22 -8.85 -11.39
N GLY A 96 0.29 -9.88 -12.07
CA GLY A 96 0.22 -10.01 -13.52
C GLY A 96 1.06 -8.96 -14.26
N ILE A 97 2.26 -8.68 -13.77
CA ILE A 97 3.17 -7.66 -14.30
C ILE A 97 4.06 -8.30 -15.37
N SER A 98 4.09 -7.74 -16.58
CA SER A 98 5.01 -8.18 -17.64
C SER A 98 6.43 -7.69 -17.40
N ASP A 99 7.43 -8.33 -18.07
CA ASP A 99 8.84 -7.92 -17.99
C ASP A 99 9.06 -6.45 -18.36
N LEU A 100 8.34 -5.97 -19.38
CA LEU A 100 8.39 -4.57 -19.77
C LEU A 100 7.87 -3.65 -18.65
N GLN A 101 6.75 -3.99 -18.04
CA GLN A 101 6.19 -3.22 -16.93
C GLN A 101 7.08 -3.28 -15.69
N MET A 102 7.74 -4.43 -15.46
CA MET A 102 8.68 -4.60 -14.37
C MET A 102 9.88 -3.64 -14.45
N SER A 103 10.28 -3.23 -15.66
CA SER A 103 11.37 -2.25 -15.84
C SER A 103 11.08 -0.88 -15.20
N TYR A 104 9.81 -0.53 -15.00
CA TYR A 104 9.41 0.74 -14.36
C TYR A 104 9.54 0.75 -12.83
N ILE A 105 9.83 -0.40 -12.22
CA ILE A 105 10.04 -0.54 -10.77
C ILE A 105 11.37 -1.24 -10.45
N THR A 106 12.26 -1.35 -11.43
CA THR A 106 13.55 -2.03 -11.31
C THR A 106 14.69 -1.05 -11.55
N ASN A 107 15.51 -0.78 -10.53
CA ASN A 107 16.67 0.10 -10.61
C ASN A 107 16.33 1.50 -11.16
N VAL A 108 15.18 2.01 -10.81
CA VAL A 108 14.68 3.31 -11.23
C VAL A 108 14.98 4.39 -10.19
N GLU A 109 15.00 5.64 -10.63
CA GLU A 109 15.17 6.79 -9.76
C GLU A 109 13.98 6.98 -8.82
N ALA A 110 14.20 7.70 -7.72
CA ALA A 110 13.14 8.07 -6.80
C ALA A 110 11.99 8.82 -7.52
N GLY A 111 10.77 8.50 -7.17
CA GLY A 111 9.58 9.07 -7.79
C GLY A 111 9.04 8.29 -8.99
N HIS A 112 9.80 7.34 -9.52
CA HIS A 112 9.30 6.43 -10.56
C HIS A 112 8.56 5.26 -9.94
N GLY A 113 7.57 4.74 -10.64
CA GLY A 113 6.81 3.59 -10.18
C GLY A 113 5.79 3.09 -11.17
N LEU A 114 5.06 2.07 -10.72
CA LEU A 114 3.94 1.47 -11.42
C LEU A 114 2.71 1.49 -10.53
N VAL A 115 1.59 1.96 -11.05
CA VAL A 115 0.32 1.95 -10.34
C VAL A 115 -0.64 0.97 -11.00
N LYS A 116 -1.22 0.10 -10.18
CA LYS A 116 -2.34 -0.74 -10.58
C LYS A 116 -3.64 -0.10 -10.10
N ILE A 117 -4.56 0.13 -11.01
CA ILE A 117 -5.91 0.64 -10.73
C ILE A 117 -6.90 -0.31 -11.40
N GLY A 118 -7.63 -1.09 -10.60
CA GLY A 118 -8.46 -2.16 -11.14
C GLY A 118 -7.62 -3.15 -11.96
N GLY A 119 -7.92 -3.28 -13.26
CA GLY A 119 -7.17 -4.14 -14.19
C GLY A 119 -6.04 -3.43 -14.96
N ALA A 120 -5.88 -2.13 -14.82
CA ALA A 120 -4.88 -1.36 -15.56
C ALA A 120 -3.58 -1.21 -14.74
N LEU A 121 -2.44 -1.41 -15.41
CA LEU A 121 -1.09 -1.16 -14.89
C LEU A 121 -0.48 0.01 -15.65
N VAL A 122 -0.22 1.11 -14.96
CA VAL A 122 0.21 2.38 -15.57
C VAL A 122 1.52 2.85 -14.91
N PRO A 123 2.60 3.06 -15.70
CA PRO A 123 3.81 3.67 -15.17
C PRO A 123 3.58 5.14 -14.84
N PHE A 124 4.25 5.62 -13.81
CA PHE A 124 4.18 7.03 -13.42
C PHE A 124 5.53 7.58 -13.00
N VAL A 125 5.67 8.89 -13.09
CA VAL A 125 6.79 9.65 -12.54
C VAL A 125 6.23 10.76 -11.66
N ASN A 126 6.63 10.79 -10.41
CA ASN A 126 6.28 11.83 -9.45
C ASN A 126 7.47 12.77 -9.24
N ASN A 127 7.48 13.89 -9.95
CA ASN A 127 8.45 14.96 -9.76
C ASN A 127 7.96 15.93 -8.69
N PHE A 128 8.09 15.54 -7.42
CA PHE A 128 7.65 16.39 -6.32
C PHE A 128 8.55 17.65 -6.23
N PRO A 129 7.96 18.87 -6.18
CA PRO A 129 8.75 20.11 -6.12
C PRO A 129 9.57 20.21 -4.83
N LYS A 130 10.91 20.22 -4.95
CA LYS A 130 11.83 20.20 -3.82
C LYS A 130 11.94 21.53 -3.09
N ASP A 131 11.52 22.62 -3.70
CA ASP A 131 11.53 23.98 -3.16
C ASP A 131 10.38 24.25 -2.19
N THR A 132 9.41 23.33 -2.12
CA THR A 132 8.23 23.48 -1.26
C THR A 132 8.55 23.25 0.22
N GLN A 133 7.81 23.95 1.09
CA GLN A 133 7.89 23.73 2.53
C GLN A 133 7.50 22.26 2.90
N LEU A 134 6.54 21.69 2.19
CA LEU A 134 6.12 20.31 2.42
C LEU A 134 7.27 19.35 2.14
N TYR A 135 8.00 19.51 1.03
CA TYR A 135 9.17 18.67 0.74
C TYR A 135 10.21 18.75 1.87
N LYS A 136 10.56 19.97 2.31
CA LYS A 136 11.54 20.21 3.38
C LYS A 136 11.15 19.56 4.72
N LEU A 137 9.85 19.49 5.01
CA LEU A 137 9.34 18.84 6.22
C LEU A 137 9.31 17.31 6.11
N MET A 138 9.15 16.77 4.90
CA MET A 138 8.96 15.34 4.66
C MET A 138 10.22 14.61 4.23
N THR A 139 11.25 15.33 3.76
CA THR A 139 12.50 14.70 3.33
C THR A 139 13.25 14.09 4.50
N THR A 140 13.73 12.86 4.31
CA THR A 140 14.59 12.14 5.25
C THR A 140 16.06 12.15 4.80
N LYS A 141 16.37 12.82 3.70
CA LYS A 141 17.74 12.89 3.19
C LYS A 141 18.55 13.93 3.95
N PRO A 142 19.70 13.56 4.51
CA PRO A 142 20.59 14.51 5.18
C PRO A 142 21.05 15.58 4.18
N GLY A 143 20.81 16.87 4.51
CA GLY A 143 21.29 18.02 3.72
C GLY A 143 20.39 18.50 2.58
N GLU A 144 19.18 17.93 2.43
CA GLU A 144 18.11 18.48 1.56
C GLU A 144 17.03 19.20 2.34
#